data_790b87f49d1c6bf32df0a9a18f5ea7bb
#
_entry.id   790b87f49d1c6bf32df0a9a18f5ea7bb
#
_cell.length_a   1.000
_cell.length_b   1.000
_cell.length_c   1.000
_cell.angle_alpha   90.00
_cell.angle_beta   90.00
_cell.angle_gamma   90.00
#
_symmetry.space_group_name_H-M   'P 1'
#
loop_
_entity.id
_entity.type
_entity.pdbx_description
1 polymer ?
#
loop_
_entity_poly.entity_id
_entity_poly.type
_entity_poly.pdbx_seq_one_letter_code
_entity_poly.pdbx_strand_id
1 'polypeptide(L)'
;MASLEVKINDLRLKNPVMTASGTFGYGLEFADLVPLDGIGGIIVKGTTLRPCEGNDYPRMAETASGMLNCVGLQNKGVDYFCEHIYPQIKDIDTNMIVNVSGSSPDDYAECAARIDALEKIPAIELNISCPNVKDGGMAFGVTCAGASSVVKAVRERYHKTLIVKLSPNVTDITEIARAVEAEGADSVSLINTLMGMAIDIEKRRKVLSIGTGGLSGPAVKPVALRMVYQVAKAVKIPVIGLGGICSAKDAIEFLMAGATAIEIGTANFLDPTISIKVRDGINSWLDAHGCHDVQEIIGVL
;
A
#
# COMPACT_ATOMS: atom_id res chain seq x y z
N MET A 1 -21.30 -15.82 -12.11
CA MET A 1 -20.32 -14.92 -11.44
C MET A 1 -18.94 -15.24 -11.99
N ALA A 2 -18.20 -14.24 -12.39
CA ALA A 2 -16.83 -14.37 -12.88
C ALA A 2 -15.87 -14.78 -11.74
N SER A 3 -14.76 -15.42 -12.10
CA SER A 3 -13.65 -15.64 -11.18
C SER A 3 -12.98 -14.29 -10.87
N LEU A 4 -12.75 -14.00 -9.59
CA LEU A 4 -12.04 -12.80 -9.15
C LEU A 4 -10.65 -13.13 -8.59
N GLU A 5 -10.25 -14.42 -8.58
CA GLU A 5 -8.97 -14.84 -8.02
C GLU A 5 -7.80 -14.25 -8.83
N VAL A 6 -6.81 -13.70 -8.11
CA VAL A 6 -5.55 -13.25 -8.68
C VAL A 6 -4.38 -13.79 -7.88
N LYS A 7 -3.19 -13.82 -8.50
CA LYS A 7 -1.97 -14.35 -7.88
C LYS A 7 -0.82 -13.34 -7.97
N ILE A 8 -0.13 -13.15 -6.85
CA ILE A 8 1.07 -12.33 -6.74
C ILE A 8 2.18 -13.24 -6.19
N ASN A 9 3.05 -13.75 -7.05
CA ASN A 9 3.99 -14.82 -6.74
C ASN A 9 3.25 -16.00 -6.08
N ASP A 10 3.54 -16.35 -4.83
CA ASP A 10 2.87 -17.42 -4.10
C ASP A 10 1.62 -16.96 -3.33
N LEU A 11 1.40 -15.67 -3.23
CA LEU A 11 0.25 -15.07 -2.58
C LEU A 11 -1.01 -15.20 -3.47
N ARG A 12 -1.98 -15.98 -3.03
CA ARG A 12 -3.30 -16.10 -3.68
C ARG A 12 -4.29 -15.16 -3.01
N LEU A 13 -4.89 -14.28 -3.80
CA LEU A 13 -5.96 -13.38 -3.36
C LEU A 13 -7.28 -13.89 -3.94
N LYS A 14 -8.28 -14.13 -3.09
CA LYS A 14 -9.63 -14.56 -3.51
C LYS A 14 -10.36 -13.55 -4.41
N ASN A 15 -9.91 -12.29 -4.39
CA ASN A 15 -10.30 -11.21 -5.30
C ASN A 15 -9.21 -10.12 -5.31
N PRO A 16 -9.17 -9.22 -6.31
CA PRO A 16 -8.08 -8.27 -6.48
C PRO A 16 -8.13 -7.06 -5.53
N VAL A 17 -9.10 -6.99 -4.61
CA VAL A 17 -9.33 -5.81 -3.78
C VAL A 17 -8.68 -5.98 -2.42
N MET A 18 -7.77 -5.06 -2.09
CA MET A 18 -7.10 -4.99 -0.79
C MET A 18 -7.32 -3.62 -0.13
N THR A 19 -7.07 -3.53 1.18
CA THR A 19 -7.02 -2.25 1.89
C THR A 19 -5.59 -1.75 1.99
N ALA A 20 -5.38 -0.44 1.81
CA ALA A 20 -4.06 0.17 1.91
C ALA A 20 -3.63 0.38 3.36
N SER A 21 -2.33 0.21 3.63
CA SER A 21 -1.73 0.48 4.93
C SER A 21 -2.04 1.88 5.46
N GLY A 22 -2.28 1.96 6.76
CA GLY A 22 -2.53 3.22 7.48
C GLY A 22 -3.97 3.73 7.38
N THR A 23 -4.87 3.02 6.70
CA THR A 23 -6.28 3.43 6.52
C THR A 23 -7.30 2.42 7.06
N PHE A 24 -6.84 1.23 7.45
CA PHE A 24 -7.71 0.13 7.91
C PHE A 24 -7.19 -0.58 9.17
N GLY A 25 -6.32 0.08 9.94
CA GLY A 25 -5.78 -0.44 11.20
C GLY A 25 -5.12 -1.81 11.04
N TYR A 26 -5.54 -2.75 11.84
CA TYR A 26 -5.20 -4.18 11.76
C TYR A 26 -6.38 -5.03 11.23
N GLY A 27 -7.46 -4.37 10.76
CA GLY A 27 -8.69 -5.00 10.33
C GLY A 27 -9.71 -5.21 11.45
N LEU A 28 -9.27 -5.55 12.64
CA LEU A 28 -10.13 -5.84 13.79
C LEU A 28 -11.03 -4.66 14.17
N GLU A 29 -10.54 -3.44 13.99
CA GLU A 29 -11.27 -2.20 14.28
C GLU A 29 -12.52 -2.04 13.41
N PHE A 30 -12.61 -2.79 12.32
CA PHE A 30 -13.71 -2.74 11.35
C PHE A 30 -14.51 -4.05 11.28
N ALA A 31 -14.15 -5.08 12.06
CA ALA A 31 -14.74 -6.42 11.94
C ALA A 31 -16.26 -6.44 12.17
N ASP A 32 -16.79 -5.54 13.02
CA ASP A 32 -18.23 -5.41 13.25
C ASP A 32 -18.97 -4.70 12.08
N LEU A 33 -18.25 -4.02 11.19
CA LEU A 33 -18.82 -3.22 10.11
C LEU A 33 -18.61 -3.87 8.73
N VAL A 34 -17.57 -4.68 8.59
CA VAL A 34 -17.11 -5.20 7.30
C VAL A 34 -16.83 -6.69 7.40
N PRO A 35 -17.38 -7.54 6.51
CA PRO A 35 -16.99 -8.95 6.42
C PRO A 35 -15.54 -9.03 5.90
N LEU A 36 -14.58 -9.19 6.82
CA LEU A 36 -13.13 -9.18 6.49
C LEU A 36 -12.75 -10.30 5.53
N ASP A 37 -13.42 -11.45 5.61
CA ASP A 37 -13.29 -12.59 4.71
C ASP A 37 -13.69 -12.28 3.25
N GLY A 38 -14.43 -11.22 3.04
CA GLY A 38 -14.80 -10.71 1.71
C GLY A 38 -13.71 -9.89 1.02
N ILE A 39 -12.67 -9.49 1.74
CA ILE A 39 -11.54 -8.68 1.21
C ILE A 39 -10.42 -9.63 0.75
N GLY A 40 -9.79 -9.37 -0.38
CA GLY A 40 -8.70 -10.19 -0.93
C GLY A 40 -7.43 -10.16 -0.08
N GLY A 41 -7.15 -9.02 0.56
CA GLY A 41 -6.04 -8.85 1.51
C GLY A 41 -6.14 -7.56 2.29
N ILE A 42 -5.61 -7.55 3.50
CA ILE A 42 -5.54 -6.37 4.37
C ILE A 42 -4.07 -6.03 4.60
N ILE A 43 -3.65 -4.86 4.07
CA ILE A 43 -2.33 -4.35 4.39
C ILE A 43 -2.44 -3.59 5.71
N VAL A 44 -1.94 -4.23 6.76
CA VAL A 44 -2.08 -3.72 8.13
C VAL A 44 -1.21 -2.49 8.39
N LYS A 45 -1.41 -1.88 9.51
CA LYS A 45 -0.67 -0.70 9.98
C LYS A 45 0.84 -0.88 9.82
N GLY A 46 1.50 0.17 9.31
CA GLY A 46 2.95 0.19 9.14
C GLY A 46 3.68 -0.12 10.46
N THR A 47 4.62 -1.07 10.39
CA THR A 47 5.37 -1.61 11.51
C THR A 47 6.85 -1.30 11.32
N THR A 48 7.51 -0.81 12.36
CA THR A 48 8.95 -0.51 12.41
C THR A 48 9.66 -1.44 13.41
N LEU A 49 10.97 -1.55 13.31
CA LEU A 49 11.75 -2.37 14.25
C LEU A 49 11.53 -1.94 15.70
N ARG A 50 11.53 -0.64 15.96
CA ARG A 50 11.28 -0.02 17.27
C ARG A 50 9.98 0.76 17.26
N PRO A 51 9.36 1.03 18.43
CA PRO A 51 8.20 1.92 18.51
C PRO A 51 8.47 3.31 17.89
N CYS A 52 7.45 3.87 17.25
CA CYS A 52 7.50 5.22 16.67
C CYS A 52 6.26 6.00 17.11
N GLU A 53 6.47 7.17 17.75
CA GLU A 53 5.38 8.03 18.27
C GLU A 53 4.65 8.79 17.15
N GLY A 54 5.29 8.94 15.98
CA GLY A 54 4.78 9.78 14.90
C GLY A 54 5.01 11.27 15.12
N ASN A 55 4.36 12.09 14.28
CA ASN A 55 4.49 13.55 14.35
C ASN A 55 3.43 14.15 15.30
N ASP A 56 3.64 15.39 15.71
CA ASP A 56 2.70 16.17 16.50
C ASP A 56 1.42 16.54 15.71
N TYR A 57 0.37 16.92 16.42
CA TYR A 57 -0.87 17.42 15.84
C TYR A 57 -0.78 18.90 15.47
N PRO A 58 -1.55 19.36 14.46
CA PRO A 58 -2.41 18.61 13.56
C PRO A 58 -1.62 17.85 12.49
N ARG A 59 -2.02 16.62 12.20
CA ARG A 59 -1.32 15.74 11.25
C ARG A 59 -2.20 15.17 10.13
N MET A 60 -3.45 15.63 10.05
CA MET A 60 -4.38 15.36 8.96
C MET A 60 -5.15 16.63 8.63
N ALA A 61 -5.46 16.84 7.34
CA ALA A 61 -6.25 17.94 6.84
C ALA A 61 -7.00 17.54 5.57
N GLU A 62 -8.26 17.95 5.45
CA GLU A 62 -9.03 17.78 4.23
C GLU A 62 -8.54 18.73 3.14
N THR A 63 -8.74 18.34 1.88
CA THR A 63 -8.55 19.17 0.68
C THR A 63 -9.81 19.07 -0.18
N ALA A 64 -9.90 19.91 -1.23
CA ALA A 64 -11.08 19.93 -2.11
C ALA A 64 -11.45 18.55 -2.73
N SER A 65 -10.48 17.66 -2.95
CA SER A 65 -10.69 16.35 -3.58
C SER A 65 -9.82 15.25 -2.97
N GLY A 66 -9.61 15.31 -1.67
CA GLY A 66 -8.80 14.31 -0.96
C GLY A 66 -8.38 14.78 0.41
N MET A 67 -7.22 14.34 0.87
CA MET A 67 -6.69 14.72 2.18
C MET A 67 -5.16 14.78 2.18
N LEU A 68 -4.64 15.57 3.11
CA LEU A 68 -3.23 15.60 3.47
C LEU A 68 -3.00 14.87 4.80
N ASN A 69 -1.93 14.11 4.90
CA ASN A 69 -1.50 13.55 6.18
C ASN A 69 0.02 13.64 6.39
N CYS A 70 0.41 13.75 7.64
CA CYS A 70 1.78 13.64 8.10
C CYS A 70 1.85 12.83 9.40
N VAL A 71 1.21 11.66 9.45
CA VAL A 71 1.10 10.84 10.67
C VAL A 71 2.47 10.44 11.23
N GLY A 72 3.45 10.16 10.38
CA GLY A 72 4.82 9.87 10.82
C GLY A 72 5.01 8.45 11.36
N LEU A 73 4.40 7.45 10.73
CA LEU A 73 4.57 6.01 11.04
C LEU A 73 4.26 5.60 12.49
N GLN A 74 3.35 6.29 13.20
CA GLN A 74 3.01 5.94 14.56
C GLN A 74 2.67 4.44 14.69
N ASN A 75 3.46 3.70 15.48
CA ASN A 75 3.26 2.27 15.75
C ASN A 75 4.03 1.83 17.00
N LYS A 76 3.73 0.64 17.52
CA LYS A 76 4.33 0.11 18.74
C LYS A 76 5.55 -0.82 18.50
N GLY A 77 6.04 -0.92 17.28
CA GLY A 77 7.17 -1.76 16.89
C GLY A 77 6.81 -3.23 16.60
N VAL A 78 7.76 -3.94 16.00
CA VAL A 78 7.54 -5.32 15.53
C VAL A 78 7.34 -6.32 16.67
N ASP A 79 7.99 -6.15 17.81
CA ASP A 79 7.81 -7.05 18.96
C ASP A 79 6.37 -7.00 19.46
N TYR A 80 5.83 -5.79 19.62
CA TYR A 80 4.42 -5.63 19.98
C TYR A 80 3.48 -6.23 18.92
N PHE A 81 3.81 -6.08 17.64
CA PHE A 81 3.03 -6.71 16.58
C PHE A 81 3.02 -8.23 16.73
N CYS A 82 4.18 -8.86 16.89
CA CYS A 82 4.31 -10.30 17.01
C CYS A 82 3.61 -10.87 18.26
N GLU A 83 3.74 -10.19 19.39
CA GLU A 83 3.24 -10.68 20.68
C GLU A 83 1.77 -10.39 20.93
N HIS A 84 1.25 -9.25 20.43
CA HIS A 84 -0.07 -8.75 20.81
C HIS A 84 -1.06 -8.66 19.64
N ILE A 85 -0.59 -8.34 18.43
CA ILE A 85 -1.47 -8.16 17.26
C ILE A 85 -1.62 -9.45 16.48
N TYR A 86 -0.51 -10.08 16.10
CA TYR A 86 -0.52 -11.30 15.30
C TYR A 86 -1.42 -12.41 15.87
N PRO A 87 -1.42 -12.72 17.18
CA PRO A 87 -2.31 -13.74 17.74
C PRO A 87 -3.80 -13.45 17.52
N GLN A 88 -4.18 -12.19 17.36
CA GLN A 88 -5.58 -11.78 17.18
C GLN A 88 -6.01 -11.83 15.71
N ILE A 89 -5.08 -11.64 14.76
CA ILE A 89 -5.41 -11.52 13.33
C ILE A 89 -5.09 -12.78 12.51
N LYS A 90 -4.27 -13.68 13.03
CA LYS A 90 -3.71 -14.83 12.29
C LYS A 90 -4.74 -15.83 11.76
N ASP A 91 -5.92 -15.89 12.37
CA ASP A 91 -6.98 -16.84 12.02
C ASP A 91 -8.15 -16.17 11.27
N ILE A 92 -8.02 -14.90 10.90
CA ILE A 92 -8.99 -14.22 10.03
C ILE A 92 -8.83 -14.78 8.59
N ASP A 93 -9.95 -15.15 7.98
CA ASP A 93 -9.96 -15.73 6.62
C ASP A 93 -9.75 -14.66 5.54
N THR A 94 -8.59 -13.99 5.61
CA THR A 94 -8.07 -13.10 4.55
C THR A 94 -6.55 -13.02 4.64
N ASN A 95 -5.90 -12.51 3.59
CA ASN A 95 -4.45 -12.33 3.62
C ASN A 95 -4.07 -11.10 4.45
N MET A 96 -3.47 -11.33 5.62
CA MET A 96 -2.90 -10.28 6.45
C MET A 96 -1.47 -9.99 5.99
N ILE A 97 -1.24 -8.82 5.38
CA ILE A 97 0.03 -8.40 4.81
C ILE A 97 0.60 -7.29 5.69
N VAL A 98 1.83 -7.46 6.17
CA VAL A 98 2.42 -6.46 7.08
C VAL A 98 3.18 -5.41 6.29
N ASN A 99 2.78 -4.14 6.45
CA ASN A 99 3.55 -3.01 5.91
C ASN A 99 4.77 -2.76 6.81
N VAL A 100 5.96 -2.83 6.24
CA VAL A 100 7.24 -2.70 6.96
C VAL A 100 7.94 -1.41 6.58
N SER A 101 8.39 -0.67 7.58
CA SER A 101 9.19 0.55 7.43
C SER A 101 10.41 0.52 8.33
N GLY A 102 11.46 1.23 7.96
CA GLY A 102 12.70 1.33 8.73
C GLY A 102 13.44 2.64 8.49
N SER A 103 14.48 2.90 9.27
CA SER A 103 15.38 4.06 9.14
C SER A 103 16.74 3.72 8.51
N SER A 104 17.03 2.44 8.37
CA SER A 104 18.21 1.90 7.68
C SER A 104 17.88 0.57 7.02
N PRO A 105 18.66 0.10 6.01
CA PRO A 105 18.47 -1.23 5.42
C PRO A 105 18.46 -2.35 6.48
N ASP A 106 19.27 -2.25 7.51
CA ASP A 106 19.32 -3.22 8.62
C ASP A 106 18.04 -3.22 9.45
N ASP A 107 17.45 -2.03 9.74
CA ASP A 107 16.17 -1.95 10.45
C ASP A 107 15.03 -2.63 9.65
N TYR A 108 14.99 -2.41 8.32
CA TYR A 108 14.03 -3.09 7.45
C TYR A 108 14.24 -4.61 7.46
N ALA A 109 15.48 -5.06 7.29
CA ALA A 109 15.82 -6.48 7.22
C ALA A 109 15.54 -7.21 8.54
N GLU A 110 15.87 -6.61 9.69
CA GLU A 110 15.58 -7.18 11.00
C GLU A 110 14.08 -7.24 11.29
N CYS A 111 13.34 -6.17 10.98
CA CYS A 111 11.88 -6.16 11.12
C CYS A 111 11.23 -7.25 10.24
N ALA A 112 11.64 -7.35 8.99
CA ALA A 112 11.14 -8.34 8.04
C ALA A 112 11.47 -9.78 8.50
N ALA A 113 12.66 -10.04 9.03
CA ALA A 113 13.07 -11.36 9.54
C ALA A 113 12.18 -11.82 10.71
N ARG A 114 11.80 -10.92 11.61
CA ARG A 114 10.87 -11.27 12.71
C ARG A 114 9.48 -11.61 12.18
N ILE A 115 9.02 -10.95 11.13
CA ILE A 115 7.73 -11.23 10.49
C ILE A 115 7.81 -12.51 9.65
N ASP A 116 8.96 -12.84 9.06
CA ASP A 116 9.16 -14.10 8.31
C ASP A 116 8.88 -15.34 9.15
N ALA A 117 9.18 -15.29 10.45
CA ALA A 117 8.90 -16.36 11.41
C ALA A 117 7.39 -16.57 11.70
N LEU A 118 6.51 -15.65 11.30
CA LEU A 118 5.08 -15.71 11.56
C LEU A 118 4.37 -16.53 10.47
N GLU A 119 4.05 -17.77 10.73
CA GLU A 119 3.52 -18.74 9.76
C GLU A 119 2.33 -18.22 8.93
N LYS A 120 1.37 -17.54 9.58
CA LYS A 120 0.12 -17.07 8.95
C LYS A 120 0.22 -15.70 8.27
N ILE A 121 1.40 -15.08 8.27
CA ILE A 121 1.65 -13.86 7.48
C ILE A 121 2.26 -14.29 6.13
N PRO A 122 1.51 -14.18 5.02
CA PRO A 122 1.96 -14.71 3.73
C PRO A 122 2.88 -13.75 2.97
N ALA A 123 2.85 -12.45 3.30
CA ALA A 123 3.58 -11.41 2.58
C ALA A 123 3.89 -10.20 3.47
N ILE A 124 4.88 -9.40 3.04
CA ILE A 124 5.09 -8.04 3.54
C ILE A 124 5.00 -7.03 2.40
N GLU A 125 4.57 -5.80 2.73
CA GLU A 125 4.67 -4.63 1.87
C GLU A 125 5.77 -3.70 2.43
N LEU A 126 6.86 -3.57 1.70
CA LEU A 126 8.01 -2.76 2.09
C LEU A 126 7.77 -1.29 1.74
N ASN A 127 7.58 -0.45 2.74
CA ASN A 127 7.36 0.98 2.55
C ASN A 127 8.68 1.74 2.52
N ILE A 128 9.28 1.85 1.33
CA ILE A 128 10.54 2.59 1.11
C ILE A 128 10.32 4.10 0.86
N SER A 129 9.06 4.55 0.89
CA SER A 129 8.67 5.93 0.50
C SER A 129 8.69 6.92 1.66
N CYS A 130 8.99 6.49 2.89
CA CYS A 130 8.87 7.37 4.05
C CYS A 130 9.99 8.43 4.08
N PRO A 131 9.66 9.73 4.06
CA PRO A 131 10.64 10.81 4.09
C PRO A 131 11.24 11.04 5.48
N ASN A 132 10.85 10.28 6.50
CA ASN A 132 11.19 10.51 7.90
C ASN A 132 12.50 9.85 8.30
N VAL A 133 13.62 10.25 7.71
CA VAL A 133 14.93 10.01 8.32
C VAL A 133 15.33 11.29 9.05
N LYS A 134 15.22 11.27 10.38
CA LYS A 134 15.74 12.31 11.26
C LYS A 134 17.23 12.37 11.02
N ASP A 135 17.96 13.06 10.50
CA ASP A 135 19.41 13.18 10.26
C ASP A 135 19.81 13.31 8.77
N GLY A 136 18.96 13.97 7.96
CA GLY A 136 19.34 14.41 6.61
C GLY A 136 19.40 13.29 5.56
N GLY A 137 18.88 12.11 5.86
CA GLY A 137 18.76 11.01 4.89
C GLY A 137 17.61 11.22 3.91
N MET A 138 17.88 11.09 2.61
CA MET A 138 16.84 11.03 1.60
C MET A 138 16.03 9.74 1.78
N ALA A 139 14.71 9.81 1.51
CA ALA A 139 13.87 8.61 1.45
C ALA A 139 14.51 7.59 0.50
N PHE A 140 14.65 6.33 0.94
CA PHE A 140 15.29 5.28 0.13
C PHE A 140 14.61 5.09 -1.23
N GLY A 141 13.30 5.28 -1.29
CA GLY A 141 12.51 5.09 -2.51
C GLY A 141 12.59 6.21 -3.56
N VAL A 142 13.47 7.20 -3.41
CA VAL A 142 13.62 8.28 -4.41
C VAL A 142 14.86 8.11 -5.31
N THR A 143 15.70 7.13 -5.03
CA THR A 143 16.85 6.76 -5.89
C THR A 143 16.91 5.25 -6.07
N CYS A 144 17.39 4.80 -7.24
CA CYS A 144 17.57 3.36 -7.51
C CYS A 144 18.51 2.72 -6.48
N ALA A 145 19.65 3.36 -6.17
CA ALA A 145 20.62 2.84 -5.21
C ALA A 145 20.03 2.69 -3.81
N GLY A 146 19.24 3.67 -3.34
CA GLY A 146 18.56 3.60 -2.05
C GLY A 146 17.52 2.47 -2.01
N ALA A 147 16.67 2.37 -3.03
CA ALA A 147 15.67 1.32 -3.15
C ALA A 147 16.31 -0.08 -3.21
N SER A 148 17.32 -0.27 -4.06
CA SER A 148 18.09 -1.51 -4.17
C SER A 148 18.72 -1.92 -2.84
N SER A 149 19.33 -0.99 -2.11
CA SER A 149 20.01 -1.32 -0.84
C SER A 149 19.05 -1.91 0.19
N VAL A 150 17.84 -1.36 0.29
CA VAL A 150 16.82 -1.85 1.23
C VAL A 150 16.26 -3.20 0.78
N VAL A 151 15.87 -3.33 -0.51
CA VAL A 151 15.28 -4.58 -1.01
C VAL A 151 16.25 -5.73 -0.91
N LYS A 152 17.52 -5.52 -1.28
CA LYS A 152 18.58 -6.53 -1.14
C LYS A 152 18.74 -7.00 0.30
N ALA A 153 18.90 -6.07 1.25
CA ALA A 153 19.08 -6.41 2.66
C ALA A 153 17.86 -7.19 3.22
N VAL A 154 16.64 -6.81 2.81
CA VAL A 154 15.41 -7.52 3.21
C VAL A 154 15.36 -8.90 2.56
N ARG A 155 15.62 -9.01 1.27
CA ARG A 155 15.54 -10.30 0.54
C ARG A 155 16.49 -11.37 1.10
N GLU A 156 17.63 -10.97 1.63
CA GLU A 156 18.58 -11.88 2.29
C GLU A 156 18.00 -12.54 3.56
N ARG A 157 16.96 -11.96 4.17
CA ARG A 157 16.42 -12.38 5.47
C ARG A 157 14.90 -12.65 5.46
N TYR A 158 14.23 -12.39 4.37
CA TYR A 158 12.79 -12.58 4.20
C TYR A 158 12.52 -13.50 2.99
N HIS A 159 11.79 -14.60 3.18
CA HIS A 159 11.69 -15.69 2.20
C HIS A 159 10.32 -15.83 1.55
N LYS A 160 9.30 -15.09 2.05
CA LYS A 160 7.93 -15.10 1.51
C LYS A 160 7.74 -13.99 0.47
N THR A 161 6.51 -13.78 0.03
CA THR A 161 6.18 -12.76 -0.97
C THR A 161 6.53 -11.36 -0.49
N LEU A 162 7.42 -10.69 -1.24
CA LEU A 162 7.93 -9.35 -0.98
C LEU A 162 7.34 -8.34 -1.95
N ILE A 163 6.44 -7.50 -1.47
CA ILE A 163 5.87 -6.37 -2.21
C ILE A 163 6.66 -5.11 -1.87
N VAL A 164 7.00 -4.28 -2.84
CA VAL A 164 7.72 -3.01 -2.59
C VAL A 164 6.84 -1.82 -2.98
N LYS A 165 6.51 -0.98 -1.99
CA LYS A 165 5.67 0.21 -2.20
C LYS A 165 6.48 1.41 -2.64
N LEU A 166 6.19 1.88 -3.85
CA LEU A 166 6.94 2.93 -4.54
C LEU A 166 6.39 4.33 -4.24
N SER A 167 7.32 5.30 -4.19
CA SER A 167 7.00 6.72 -4.07
C SER A 167 6.68 7.34 -5.42
N PRO A 168 5.63 8.18 -5.52
CA PRO A 168 5.36 8.97 -6.73
C PRO A 168 6.24 10.22 -6.85
N ASN A 169 7.01 10.56 -5.81
CA ASN A 169 7.79 11.80 -5.73
C ASN A 169 9.16 11.64 -6.40
N VAL A 170 9.16 11.13 -7.62
CA VAL A 170 10.32 10.87 -8.46
C VAL A 170 10.04 11.31 -9.90
N THR A 171 11.09 11.51 -10.68
CA THR A 171 10.95 11.91 -12.09
C THR A 171 10.47 10.74 -12.95
N ASP A 172 11.07 9.57 -12.80
CA ASP A 172 10.67 8.33 -13.45
C ASP A 172 10.57 7.17 -12.46
N ILE A 173 9.32 6.76 -12.18
CA ILE A 173 9.03 5.67 -11.25
C ILE A 173 9.43 4.30 -11.82
N THR A 174 9.55 4.18 -13.15
CA THR A 174 9.87 2.91 -13.80
C THR A 174 11.32 2.49 -13.55
N GLU A 175 12.24 3.45 -13.37
CA GLU A 175 13.63 3.16 -13.01
C GLU A 175 13.71 2.51 -11.63
N ILE A 176 12.96 3.06 -10.66
CA ILE A 176 12.89 2.51 -9.29
C ILE A 176 12.24 1.12 -9.31
N ALA A 177 11.17 0.95 -10.09
CA ALA A 177 10.48 -0.34 -10.22
C ALA A 177 11.41 -1.44 -10.75
N ARG A 178 12.19 -1.15 -11.82
CA ARG A 178 13.19 -2.10 -12.35
C ARG A 178 14.31 -2.38 -11.35
N ALA A 179 14.75 -1.38 -10.61
CA ALA A 179 15.80 -1.54 -9.61
C ALA A 179 15.37 -2.49 -8.49
N VAL A 180 14.15 -2.36 -7.96
CA VAL A 180 13.64 -3.25 -6.90
C VAL A 180 13.33 -4.65 -7.44
N GLU A 181 12.85 -4.78 -8.68
CA GLU A 181 12.66 -6.08 -9.34
C GLU A 181 14.00 -6.83 -9.46
N ALA A 182 15.06 -6.13 -9.86
CA ALA A 182 16.40 -6.72 -9.99
C ALA A 182 16.98 -7.23 -8.66
N GLU A 183 16.57 -6.65 -7.54
CA GLU A 183 16.99 -7.08 -6.18
C GLU A 183 16.06 -8.15 -5.57
N GLY A 184 15.08 -8.66 -6.33
CA GLY A 184 14.24 -9.78 -5.92
C GLY A 184 12.93 -9.40 -5.25
N ALA A 185 12.37 -8.23 -5.55
CA ALA A 185 10.96 -7.95 -5.26
C ALA A 185 10.06 -8.90 -6.06
N ASP A 186 9.04 -9.48 -5.41
CA ASP A 186 8.05 -10.33 -6.08
C ASP A 186 6.89 -9.53 -6.68
N SER A 187 6.70 -8.30 -6.22
CA SER A 187 5.67 -7.36 -6.71
C SER A 187 6.03 -5.94 -6.33
N VAL A 188 5.44 -4.97 -7.02
CA VAL A 188 5.48 -3.56 -6.64
C VAL A 188 4.07 -3.03 -6.41
N SER A 189 3.89 -2.19 -5.38
CA SER A 189 2.67 -1.42 -5.17
C SER A 189 2.92 0.07 -5.38
N LEU A 190 2.03 0.76 -6.05
CA LEU A 190 2.13 2.19 -6.32
C LEU A 190 0.76 2.82 -6.56
N ILE A 191 0.56 4.04 -6.05
CA ILE A 191 1.55 4.97 -5.53
C ILE A 191 1.36 5.18 -4.01
N ASN A 192 2.46 5.51 -3.30
CA ASN A 192 2.33 6.18 -2.02
C ASN A 192 1.82 7.62 -2.26
N THR A 193 1.80 8.47 -1.26
CA THR A 193 1.21 9.82 -1.34
C THR A 193 2.12 10.83 -2.05
N LEU A 194 1.50 11.76 -2.79
CA LEU A 194 2.19 12.92 -3.37
C LEU A 194 2.45 13.98 -2.31
N MET A 195 3.62 14.62 -2.35
CA MET A 195 3.91 15.72 -1.43
C MET A 195 3.03 16.92 -1.71
N GLY A 196 2.40 17.44 -0.66
CA GLY A 196 1.53 18.61 -0.70
C GLY A 196 1.64 19.47 0.54
N MET A 197 0.94 20.62 0.54
CA MET A 197 0.92 21.58 1.64
C MET A 197 -0.44 22.29 1.70
N ALA A 198 -0.85 22.69 2.91
CA ALA A 198 -1.98 23.59 3.12
C ALA A 198 -1.59 24.73 4.08
N ILE A 199 -2.14 25.92 3.83
CA ILE A 199 -1.89 27.15 4.61
C ILE A 199 -3.22 27.69 5.13
N ASP A 200 -3.28 27.96 6.44
CA ASP A 200 -4.34 28.73 7.08
C ASP A 200 -4.01 30.24 6.91
N ILE A 201 -4.68 30.87 5.98
CA ILE A 201 -4.40 32.28 5.63
C ILE A 201 -4.79 33.25 6.73
N GLU A 202 -5.83 32.95 7.50
CA GLU A 202 -6.29 33.80 8.59
C GLU A 202 -5.30 33.80 9.76
N LYS A 203 -4.77 32.60 10.10
CA LYS A 203 -3.78 32.44 11.16
C LYS A 203 -2.34 32.58 10.66
N ARG A 204 -2.14 32.76 9.35
CA ARG A 204 -0.84 32.87 8.68
C ARG A 204 0.15 31.77 9.10
N ARG A 205 -0.33 30.51 9.11
CA ARG A 205 0.45 29.35 9.53
C ARG A 205 0.20 28.13 8.63
N LYS A 206 1.13 27.19 8.70
CA LYS A 206 0.95 25.86 8.10
C LYS A 206 -0.20 25.14 8.79
N VAL A 207 -1.00 24.37 8.03
CA VAL A 207 -2.10 23.56 8.59
C VAL A 207 -1.55 22.34 9.31
N LEU A 208 -0.62 21.61 8.68
CA LEU A 208 0.01 20.43 9.28
C LEU A 208 1.20 20.82 10.17
N SER A 209 1.44 20.08 11.25
CA SER A 209 2.49 20.34 12.24
C SER A 209 3.88 20.48 11.64
N ILE A 210 4.26 19.59 10.72
CA ILE A 210 5.56 19.65 10.02
C ILE A 210 5.53 20.47 8.72
N GLY A 211 4.35 20.99 8.35
CA GLY A 211 4.13 21.90 7.22
C GLY A 211 3.74 21.22 5.92
N THR A 212 4.40 20.17 5.52
CA THR A 212 4.05 19.37 4.34
C THR A 212 3.44 18.03 4.76
N GLY A 213 2.73 17.37 3.84
CA GLY A 213 2.15 16.05 4.07
C GLY A 213 1.88 15.33 2.77
N GLY A 214 1.55 14.05 2.86
CA GLY A 214 1.18 13.25 1.72
C GLY A 214 -0.27 13.52 1.30
N LEU A 215 -0.47 13.93 0.04
CA LEU A 215 -1.78 14.07 -0.59
C LEU A 215 -2.26 12.71 -1.08
N SER A 216 -3.51 12.37 -0.75
CA SER A 216 -4.20 11.15 -1.17
C SER A 216 -5.68 11.43 -1.49
N GLY A 217 -6.42 10.42 -1.96
CA GLY A 217 -7.82 10.56 -2.35
C GLY A 217 -8.01 10.81 -3.86
N PRO A 218 -9.23 11.17 -4.33
CA PRO A 218 -9.55 11.26 -5.75
C PRO A 218 -8.64 12.16 -6.58
N ALA A 219 -8.09 13.22 -5.97
CA ALA A 219 -7.17 14.15 -6.64
C ALA A 219 -5.94 13.48 -7.25
N VAL A 220 -5.44 12.38 -6.68
CA VAL A 220 -4.22 11.72 -7.17
C VAL A 220 -4.47 10.61 -8.18
N LYS A 221 -5.75 10.20 -8.41
CA LYS A 221 -6.08 9.06 -9.30
C LYS A 221 -5.45 9.16 -10.69
N PRO A 222 -5.55 10.26 -11.45
CA PRO A 222 -4.97 10.32 -12.79
C PRO A 222 -3.46 10.14 -12.81
N VAL A 223 -2.77 10.61 -11.78
CA VAL A 223 -1.32 10.45 -11.64
C VAL A 223 -0.97 9.00 -11.32
N ALA A 224 -1.68 8.40 -10.35
CA ALA A 224 -1.51 7.01 -9.95
C ALA A 224 -1.76 6.06 -11.12
N LEU A 225 -2.87 6.23 -11.84
CA LEU A 225 -3.25 5.41 -12.99
C LEU A 225 -2.18 5.44 -14.09
N ARG A 226 -1.68 6.65 -14.43
CA ARG A 226 -0.59 6.80 -15.41
C ARG A 226 0.67 6.06 -14.95
N MET A 227 1.06 6.21 -13.68
CA MET A 227 2.26 5.56 -13.15
C MET A 227 2.12 4.02 -13.14
N VAL A 228 0.96 3.49 -12.76
CA VAL A 228 0.68 2.05 -12.83
C VAL A 228 0.80 1.54 -14.26
N TYR A 229 0.20 2.20 -15.24
CA TYR A 229 0.32 1.84 -16.65
C TYR A 229 1.78 1.82 -17.13
N GLN A 230 2.59 2.81 -16.74
CA GLN A 230 4.00 2.87 -17.11
C GLN A 230 4.82 1.74 -16.48
N VAL A 231 4.60 1.49 -15.17
CA VAL A 231 5.33 0.45 -14.44
C VAL A 231 4.93 -0.94 -14.92
N ALA A 232 3.64 -1.21 -15.15
CA ALA A 232 3.18 -2.49 -15.68
C ALA A 232 3.83 -2.88 -17.03
N LYS A 233 4.20 -1.88 -17.85
CA LYS A 233 4.97 -2.10 -19.09
C LYS A 233 6.48 -2.19 -18.88
N ALA A 234 6.99 -1.81 -17.72
CA ALA A 234 8.42 -1.68 -17.46
C ALA A 234 9.01 -2.87 -16.69
N VAL A 235 8.21 -3.60 -15.92
CA VAL A 235 8.61 -4.74 -15.10
C VAL A 235 7.87 -6.01 -15.51
N LYS A 236 8.37 -7.18 -15.07
CA LYS A 236 7.74 -8.48 -15.32
C LYS A 236 6.96 -9.00 -14.12
N ILE A 237 7.23 -8.46 -12.94
CA ILE A 237 6.55 -8.83 -11.70
C ILE A 237 5.17 -8.17 -11.63
N PRO A 238 4.18 -8.78 -10.94
CA PRO A 238 2.85 -8.22 -10.74
C PRO A 238 2.89 -6.80 -10.17
N VAL A 239 1.93 -5.97 -10.58
CA VAL A 239 1.78 -4.59 -10.12
C VAL A 239 0.49 -4.46 -9.32
N ILE A 240 0.57 -3.81 -8.17
CA ILE A 240 -0.59 -3.47 -7.32
C ILE A 240 -0.84 -1.98 -7.46
N GLY A 241 -2.05 -1.61 -7.91
CA GLY A 241 -2.40 -0.21 -8.15
C GLY A 241 -3.11 0.42 -6.95
N LEU A 242 -2.69 1.61 -6.53
CA LEU A 242 -3.40 2.40 -5.52
C LEU A 242 -3.26 3.90 -5.75
N GLY A 243 -4.25 4.65 -5.25
CA GLY A 243 -4.28 6.11 -5.32
C GLY A 243 -5.59 6.63 -5.92
N GLY A 244 -6.50 7.08 -5.06
CA GLY A 244 -7.76 7.69 -5.45
C GLY A 244 -8.86 6.76 -5.92
N ILE A 245 -8.75 5.46 -5.66
CA ILE A 245 -9.79 4.47 -5.96
C ILE A 245 -10.93 4.64 -4.95
N CYS A 246 -12.14 4.99 -5.44
CA CYS A 246 -13.34 5.21 -4.65
C CYS A 246 -14.57 4.46 -5.21
N SER A 247 -14.42 3.74 -6.31
CA SER A 247 -15.50 3.01 -6.97
C SER A 247 -14.98 1.79 -7.73
N ALA A 248 -15.89 0.88 -8.10
CA ALA A 248 -15.55 -0.25 -8.98
C ALA A 248 -15.03 0.22 -10.35
N LYS A 249 -15.57 1.32 -10.88
CA LYS A 249 -15.08 1.92 -12.12
C LYS A 249 -13.59 2.30 -12.00
N ASP A 250 -13.21 2.97 -10.92
CA ASP A 250 -11.81 3.35 -10.70
C ASP A 250 -10.92 2.10 -10.62
N ALA A 251 -11.35 1.08 -9.88
CA ALA A 251 -10.62 -0.18 -9.76
C ALA A 251 -10.41 -0.87 -11.12
N ILE A 252 -11.45 -0.95 -11.95
CA ILE A 252 -11.39 -1.52 -13.30
C ILE A 252 -10.42 -0.74 -14.19
N GLU A 253 -10.38 0.59 -14.10
CA GLU A 253 -9.40 1.41 -14.82
C GLU A 253 -7.95 0.99 -14.46
N PHE A 254 -7.66 0.74 -13.17
CA PHE A 254 -6.35 0.27 -12.72
C PHE A 254 -6.04 -1.16 -13.21
N LEU A 255 -7.01 -2.07 -13.17
CA LEU A 255 -6.83 -3.43 -13.70
C LEU A 255 -6.54 -3.39 -15.20
N MET A 256 -7.30 -2.64 -15.98
CA MET A 256 -7.06 -2.47 -17.42
C MET A 256 -5.71 -1.83 -17.72
N ALA A 257 -5.22 -0.94 -16.87
CA ALA A 257 -3.90 -0.33 -16.99
C ALA A 257 -2.74 -1.29 -16.66
N GLY A 258 -3.03 -2.51 -16.16
CA GLY A 258 -2.03 -3.55 -15.89
C GLY A 258 -1.80 -3.86 -14.42
N ALA A 259 -2.61 -3.31 -13.51
CA ALA A 259 -2.57 -3.74 -12.12
C ALA A 259 -3.17 -5.16 -11.99
N THR A 260 -2.48 -6.05 -11.31
CA THR A 260 -2.97 -7.40 -10.95
C THR A 260 -3.95 -7.34 -9.78
N ALA A 261 -3.72 -6.43 -8.86
CA ALA A 261 -4.58 -6.16 -7.70
C ALA A 261 -4.61 -4.65 -7.41
N ILE A 262 -5.52 -4.23 -6.55
CA ILE A 262 -5.64 -2.80 -6.15
C ILE A 262 -5.73 -2.67 -4.63
N GLU A 263 -5.27 -1.51 -4.11
CA GLU A 263 -5.45 -1.15 -2.71
C GLU A 263 -6.33 0.10 -2.58
N ILE A 264 -7.29 0.05 -1.65
CA ILE A 264 -8.16 1.18 -1.30
C ILE A 264 -7.64 1.81 -0.01
N GLY A 265 -7.32 3.11 -0.08
CA GLY A 265 -6.80 3.88 1.05
C GLY A 265 -7.83 4.87 1.61
N THR A 266 -7.70 6.13 1.24
CA THR A 266 -8.47 7.27 1.78
C THR A 266 -10.00 7.05 1.80
N ALA A 267 -10.54 6.32 0.82
CA ALA A 267 -11.97 6.03 0.76
C ALA A 267 -12.49 5.22 1.96
N ASN A 268 -11.64 4.43 2.65
CA ASN A 268 -12.01 3.71 3.87
C ASN A 268 -12.43 4.65 5.02
N PHE A 269 -11.91 5.89 5.05
CA PHE A 269 -12.32 6.88 6.06
C PHE A 269 -13.72 7.44 5.83
N LEU A 270 -14.21 7.40 4.59
CA LEU A 270 -15.55 7.86 4.23
C LEU A 270 -16.57 6.72 4.29
N ASP A 271 -16.15 5.52 3.88
CA ASP A 271 -16.99 4.32 3.84
C ASP A 271 -16.12 3.07 4.12
N PRO A 272 -16.15 2.54 5.35
CA PRO A 272 -15.39 1.34 5.69
C PRO A 272 -15.76 0.11 4.84
N THR A 273 -16.96 0.08 4.25
CA THR A 273 -17.45 -1.04 3.42
C THR A 273 -17.02 -0.92 1.94
N ILE A 274 -16.27 0.11 1.59
CA ILE A 274 -15.94 0.43 0.18
C ILE A 274 -15.22 -0.72 -0.53
N SER A 275 -14.36 -1.45 0.14
CA SER A 275 -13.64 -2.59 -0.45
C SER A 275 -14.61 -3.69 -0.91
N ILE A 276 -15.65 -3.97 -0.14
CA ILE A 276 -16.70 -4.94 -0.51
C ILE A 276 -17.52 -4.41 -1.69
N LYS A 277 -17.93 -3.14 -1.65
CA LYS A 277 -18.68 -2.51 -2.75
C LYS A 277 -17.89 -2.51 -4.05
N VAL A 278 -16.59 -2.24 -3.98
CA VAL A 278 -15.70 -2.27 -5.16
C VAL A 278 -15.57 -3.69 -5.71
N ARG A 279 -15.34 -4.71 -4.85
CA ARG A 279 -15.32 -6.11 -5.24
C ARG A 279 -16.61 -6.52 -5.98
N ASP A 280 -17.76 -6.23 -5.37
CA ASP A 280 -19.06 -6.61 -5.93
C ASP A 280 -19.36 -5.86 -7.24
N GLY A 281 -18.92 -4.60 -7.32
CA GLY A 281 -19.03 -3.81 -8.54
C GLY A 281 -18.13 -4.31 -9.68
N ILE A 282 -16.91 -4.78 -9.39
CA ILE A 282 -16.04 -5.44 -10.38
C ILE A 282 -16.75 -6.69 -10.92
N ASN A 283 -17.26 -7.55 -10.03
CA ASN A 283 -17.96 -8.77 -10.43
C ASN A 283 -19.18 -8.48 -11.31
N SER A 284 -20.00 -7.50 -10.91
CA SER A 284 -21.18 -7.07 -11.68
C SER A 284 -20.81 -6.53 -13.06
N TRP A 285 -19.68 -5.81 -13.15
CA TRP A 285 -19.20 -5.28 -14.43
C TRP A 285 -18.73 -6.41 -15.36
N LEU A 286 -17.97 -7.38 -14.83
CA LEU A 286 -17.50 -8.55 -15.58
C LEU A 286 -18.69 -9.36 -16.13
N ASP A 287 -19.68 -9.68 -15.28
CA ASP A 287 -20.89 -10.40 -15.71
C ASP A 287 -21.64 -9.64 -16.82
N ALA A 288 -21.78 -8.32 -16.71
CA ALA A 288 -22.45 -7.48 -17.70
C ALA A 288 -21.71 -7.39 -19.05
N HIS A 289 -20.39 -7.64 -19.05
CA HIS A 289 -19.55 -7.62 -20.26
C HIS A 289 -19.20 -9.02 -20.79
N GLY A 290 -19.77 -10.07 -20.19
CA GLY A 290 -19.56 -11.47 -20.62
C GLY A 290 -18.16 -12.01 -20.31
N CYS A 291 -17.43 -11.40 -19.38
CA CYS A 291 -16.16 -11.88 -18.89
C CYS A 291 -16.37 -12.97 -17.83
N HIS A 292 -15.57 -14.02 -17.88
CA HIS A 292 -15.63 -15.15 -16.95
C HIS A 292 -14.53 -15.13 -15.90
N ASP A 293 -13.50 -14.33 -16.10
CA ASP A 293 -12.36 -14.18 -15.22
C ASP A 293 -11.84 -12.73 -15.22
N VAL A 294 -11.45 -12.22 -14.06
CA VAL A 294 -10.86 -10.88 -13.93
C VAL A 294 -9.56 -10.74 -14.73
N GLN A 295 -8.86 -11.85 -14.97
CA GLN A 295 -7.65 -11.88 -15.80
C GLN A 295 -7.91 -11.39 -17.23
N GLU A 296 -9.14 -11.52 -17.74
CA GLU A 296 -9.51 -11.07 -19.10
C GLU A 296 -9.43 -9.56 -19.28
N ILE A 297 -9.41 -8.80 -18.18
CA ILE A 297 -9.34 -7.33 -18.23
C ILE A 297 -8.02 -6.76 -17.73
N ILE A 298 -7.12 -7.57 -17.17
CA ILE A 298 -5.82 -7.10 -16.66
C ILE A 298 -4.86 -6.81 -17.82
N GLY A 299 -4.42 -5.54 -17.92
CA GLY A 299 -3.40 -5.14 -18.88
C GLY A 299 -3.83 -5.16 -20.34
N VAL A 300 -5.12 -4.93 -20.62
CA VAL A 300 -5.68 -4.95 -21.99
C VAL A 300 -5.39 -3.68 -22.80
N LEU A 301 -4.71 -2.65 -22.23
CA LEU A 301 -4.39 -1.38 -22.88
C LEU A 301 -2.98 -1.33 -23.47
#